data_f7f9d8d697308912fcf97ef1cd70d42d
#
_entry.id   f7f9d8d697308912fcf97ef1cd70d42d
#
_cell.length_a   1.000
_cell.length_b   1.000
_cell.length_c   1.000
_cell.angle_alpha   90.00
_cell.angle_beta   90.00
_cell.angle_gamma   90.00
#
_symmetry.space_group_name_H-M   'P 1'
#
loop_
_entity.id
_entity.type
_entity.pdbx_description
1 polymer ?
#
loop_
_entity_poly.entity_id
_entity_poly.type
_entity_poly.pdbx_seq_one_letter_code
_entity_poly.pdbx_strand_id
1 'polypeptide(L)' 'EGVFVIPKELDVVLLNDGREVVILEVFDSGAAFYVECPDSTTGDSDFFVVTLAQIKTIIWHA' A
#
# COMPACT_ATOMS: atom_id res chain seq x y z
N GLU A 1 -22.45 -7.30 -4.30
CA GLU A 1 -21.98 -6.22 -4.26
C GLU A 1 -20.93 -5.96 -3.32
N GLY A 2 -19.90 -5.81 -3.28
CA GLY A 2 -18.92 -5.55 -2.32
C GLY A 2 -18.73 -4.08 -2.07
N VAL A 3 -18.21 -3.78 -0.91
CA VAL A 3 -17.81 -2.43 -0.60
C VAL A 3 -16.38 -2.28 -1.04
N PHE A 4 -16.14 -1.30 -1.89
CA PHE A 4 -14.81 -1.06 -2.38
C PHE A 4 -14.15 0.00 -1.50
N VAL A 5 -13.11 -0.38 -0.79
CA VAL A 5 -12.44 0.51 0.15
C VAL A 5 -11.10 0.92 -0.44
N ILE A 6 -10.89 2.22 -0.52
CA ILE A 6 -9.62 2.77 -1.00
C ILE A 6 -8.71 3.00 0.19
N PRO A 7 -7.46 2.51 0.16
CA PRO A 7 -6.52 2.74 1.26
C PRO A 7 -6.23 4.22 1.45
N LYS A 8 -5.90 4.59 2.67
CA LYS A 8 -5.55 5.95 3.03
C LYS A 8 -4.12 6.01 3.51
N GLU A 9 -3.63 7.22 3.75
CA GLU A 9 -2.30 7.42 4.31
C GLU A 9 -2.15 6.63 5.60
N LEU A 10 -1.00 5.99 5.73
CA LEU A 10 -0.58 5.19 6.88
C LEU A 10 -1.28 3.84 7.01
N ASP A 11 -2.21 3.50 6.12
CA ASP A 11 -2.75 2.15 6.08
C ASP A 11 -1.66 1.19 5.62
N VAL A 12 -1.71 -0.04 6.12
CA VAL A 12 -0.81 -1.11 5.68
C VAL A 12 -1.58 -2.01 4.74
N VAL A 13 -1.02 -2.25 3.57
CA VAL A 13 -1.70 -3.06 2.55
C VAL A 13 -0.79 -4.20 2.12
N LEU A 14 -1.43 -5.28 1.63
CA LEU A 14 -0.76 -6.40 1.02
C LEU A 14 -0.86 -6.25 -0.49
N LEU A 15 0.28 -6.30 -1.17
CA LEU A 15 0.30 -6.26 -2.62
C LEU A 15 0.07 -7.65 -3.19
N ASN A 16 -0.31 -7.70 -4.48
CA ASN A 16 -0.59 -8.98 -5.14
C ASN A 16 0.63 -9.89 -5.18
N ASP A 17 1.84 -9.34 -5.11
CA ASP A 17 3.06 -10.14 -5.11
C ASP A 17 3.46 -10.61 -3.71
N GLY A 18 2.67 -10.32 -2.69
CA GLY A 18 2.90 -10.79 -1.33
C GLY A 18 3.64 -9.81 -0.43
N ARG A 19 4.06 -8.67 -0.93
CA ARG A 19 4.75 -7.69 -0.10
C ARG A 19 3.76 -6.87 0.71
N GLU A 20 4.15 -6.51 1.93
CA GLU A 20 3.37 -5.62 2.78
C GLU A 20 4.01 -4.25 2.75
N VAL A 21 3.22 -3.23 2.47
CA VAL A 21 3.72 -1.87 2.33
C VAL A 21 2.83 -0.90 3.11
N VAL A 22 3.42 0.24 3.47
CA VAL A 22 2.71 1.31 4.18
C VAL A 22 2.43 2.42 3.17
N ILE A 23 1.19 2.89 3.13
CA ILE A 23 0.79 3.99 2.26
C ILE A 23 1.34 5.29 2.84
N LEU A 24 2.18 5.98 2.09
CA LEU A 24 2.72 7.27 2.51
C LEU A 24 1.94 8.43 1.92
N GLU A 25 1.44 8.27 0.70
CA GLU A 25 0.68 9.33 0.04
C GLU A 25 -0.30 8.71 -0.94
N VAL A 26 -1.45 9.35 -1.10
CA VAL A 26 -2.48 8.94 -2.04
C VAL A 26 -2.56 9.98 -3.15
N PHE A 27 -2.46 9.54 -4.41
CA PHE A 27 -2.54 10.42 -5.56
C PHE A 27 -3.91 10.31 -6.23
N ASP A 28 -4.42 11.43 -6.71
CA ASP A 28 -5.65 11.46 -7.51
C ASP A 28 -6.79 10.69 -6.86
N SER A 29 -6.94 10.85 -5.55
CA SER A 29 -8.04 10.26 -4.78
C SER A 29 -8.08 8.73 -4.85
N GLY A 30 -6.94 8.10 -5.07
CA GLY A 30 -6.85 6.64 -5.07
C GLY A 30 -6.42 6.01 -6.39
N ALA A 31 -6.00 6.83 -7.36
CA ALA A 31 -5.51 6.30 -8.63
C ALA A 31 -4.13 5.65 -8.46
N ALA A 32 -3.30 6.18 -7.55
CA ALA A 32 -1.97 5.65 -7.29
C ALA A 32 -1.59 5.95 -5.85
N PHE A 33 -0.59 5.23 -5.36
CA PHE A 33 -0.14 5.35 -3.97
C PHE A 33 1.37 5.32 -3.92
N TYR A 34 1.95 6.22 -3.13
CA TYR A 34 3.36 6.19 -2.84
C TYR A 34 3.53 5.37 -1.56
N VAL A 35 4.35 4.33 -1.62
CA VAL A 35 4.41 3.36 -0.53
C VAL A 35 5.84 3.12 -0.09
N GLU A 36 5.97 2.66 1.16
CA GLU A 36 7.22 2.22 1.73
C GLU A 36 7.12 0.72 1.99
N CYS A 37 8.08 -0.04 1.48
CA CYS A 37 8.18 -1.47 1.74
C CYS A 37 9.38 -1.72 2.64
N PRO A 38 9.17 -1.92 3.94
CA PRO A 38 10.30 -2.16 4.85
C PRO A 38 10.95 -3.50 4.56
N ASP A 39 12.27 -3.55 4.65
CA ASP A 39 13.01 -4.79 4.51
C ASP A 39 13.62 -5.13 5.86
N SER A 40 13.06 -6.12 6.54
CA SER A 40 13.52 -6.49 7.87
C SER A 40 14.89 -7.15 7.87
N THR A 41 15.36 -7.63 6.72
CA THR A 41 16.66 -8.27 6.61
C THR A 41 17.78 -7.26 6.64
N THR A 42 17.62 -6.15 5.92
CA THR A 42 18.68 -5.13 5.79
C THR A 42 18.45 -3.93 6.69
N GLY A 43 17.23 -3.75 7.18
CA GLY A 43 16.86 -2.55 7.92
C GLY A 43 16.55 -1.35 7.05
N ASP A 44 16.67 -1.50 5.73
CA ASP A 44 16.36 -0.43 4.79
C ASP A 44 14.92 -0.54 4.32
N SER A 45 14.47 0.48 3.60
CA SER A 45 13.13 0.47 3.02
C SER A 45 13.21 0.82 1.56
N ASP A 46 12.35 0.22 0.76
CA ASP A 46 12.17 0.60 -0.64
C ASP A 46 10.95 1.49 -0.75
N PHE A 47 11.03 2.48 -1.62
CA PHE A 47 9.93 3.42 -1.86
C PHE A 47 9.56 3.36 -3.33
N PHE A 48 8.28 3.20 -3.63
CA PHE A 48 7.83 3.12 -5.01
C PHE A 48 6.35 3.48 -5.11
N VAL A 49 5.84 3.54 -6.33
CA VAL A 49 4.44 3.87 -6.59
C VAL A 49 3.72 2.62 -7.05
N VAL A 50 2.53 2.39 -6.51
CA VAL A 50 1.67 1.29 -6.94
C VAL A 50 0.31 1.84 -7.29
N THR A 51 -0.43 1.07 -8.10
CA THR A 51 -1.82 1.41 -8.43
C THR A 51 -2.75 0.57 -7.56
N LEU A 52 -4.03 0.96 -7.55
CA LEU A 52 -5.03 0.21 -6.79
C LEU A 52 -5.10 -1.25 -7.25
N ALA A 53 -4.91 -1.50 -8.53
CA ALA A 53 -4.97 -2.87 -9.07
C ALA A 53 -3.88 -3.78 -8.51
N GLN A 54 -2.78 -3.21 -8.00
CA GLN A 54 -1.68 -3.97 -7.43
C GLN A 54 -1.90 -4.30 -5.95
N ILE A 55 -2.91 -3.73 -5.33
CA ILE A 55 -3.22 -3.94 -3.92
C ILE A 55 -4.21 -5.08 -3.79
N LYS A 56 -3.84 -6.10 -3.03
CA LYS A 56 -4.70 -7.24 -2.80
C LYS A 56 -5.72 -6.98 -1.71
N THR A 57 -5.27 -6.46 -0.59
CA THR A 57 -6.15 -6.18 0.54
C THR A 57 -5.49 -5.19 1.49
N ILE A 58 -6.30 -4.57 2.33
CA ILE A 58 -5.80 -3.72 3.41
C ILE A 58 -5.65 -4.59 4.64
N ILE A 59 -4.44 -4.62 5.21
CA ILE A 59 -4.15 -5.43 6.37
C ILE A 59 -4.48 -4.67 7.65
N TRP A 60 -4.20 -3.38 7.67
CA TRP A 60 -4.35 -2.57 8.87
C TRP A 60 -4.71 -1.14 8.48
N HIS A 61 -5.71 -0.59 9.15
CA HIS A 61 -6.13 0.80 8.96
C HIS A 61 -5.49 1.68 10.03
N ALA A 62 -4.98 2.81 9.59
CA ALA A 62 -4.43 3.80 10.52
C ALA A 62 -5.54 4.45 11.35
#